data_f65e5cc01f6d0aee1c77ebd620e3e51b
#
_entry.id   f65e5cc01f6d0aee1c77ebd620e3e51b
#
_cell.length_a   1.000
_cell.length_b   1.000
_cell.length_c   1.000
_cell.angle_alpha   90.00
_cell.angle_beta   90.00
_cell.angle_gamma   90.00
#
_symmetry.space_group_name_H-M   'P 1'
#
loop_
_entity.id
_entity.type
_entity.pdbx_description
1 polymer ?
#
loop_
_entity_poly.entity_id
_entity_poly.type
_entity_poly.pdbx_seq_one_letter_code
_entity_poly.pdbx_strand_id
1 'polypeptide(L)'
;MNKKIILGLTAALTAGMLYSCNNAGSQKQDTASGTAQESSSGDHDHTGHDHADHDHGQTSSTPSSGPAAILPNFAFYQLRSGIRVTNENLAKDKNTIFILFDPGCSHCQHEAAELEKNIERLKDINIFYISMNDPALVLGFFDSFAPKLSKSSNVEVLIDKDQTFIQSIHVPSQFPANYVYGADGKLKAHWEGEKNINEAIAQFHK
;
A
#
# COMPACT_ATOMS: atom_id res chain seq x y z
N MET A 1 -32.17 47.07 -13.71
CA MET A 1 -32.33 46.97 -15.20
C MET A 1 -32.14 45.54 -15.61
N ASN A 2 -33.20 44.95 -16.15
CA ASN A 2 -33.30 43.54 -16.57
C ASN A 2 -32.50 43.27 -17.84
N LYS A 3 -31.89 42.09 -17.95
CA LYS A 3 -31.82 41.39 -19.24
C LYS A 3 -31.76 39.87 -19.02
N LYS A 4 -32.88 39.25 -19.32
CA LYS A 4 -33.06 37.81 -19.61
C LYS A 4 -32.61 37.53 -21.04
N ILE A 5 -31.94 36.43 -21.33
CA ILE A 5 -31.83 35.74 -22.63
C ILE A 5 -31.64 34.27 -22.29
N ILE A 6 -32.57 33.38 -22.36
CA ILE A 6 -33.31 32.60 -23.36
C ILE A 6 -32.38 31.70 -24.20
N LEU A 7 -32.49 30.39 -23.91
CA LEU A 7 -32.83 29.24 -24.75
C LEU A 7 -31.86 28.85 -25.89
N GLY A 8 -31.44 27.64 -25.87
CA GLY A 8 -30.85 26.90 -26.97
C GLY A 8 -30.81 25.40 -26.69
N LEU A 9 -31.96 24.77 -26.96
CA LEU A 9 -32.17 23.30 -26.93
C LEU A 9 -31.70 22.72 -28.27
N THR A 10 -30.73 21.81 -28.31
CA THR A 10 -30.54 20.93 -29.47
C THR A 10 -30.33 19.52 -28.99
N ALA A 11 -31.35 18.70 -29.23
CA ALA A 11 -31.30 17.24 -29.13
C ALA A 11 -30.63 16.71 -30.43
N ALA A 12 -29.71 15.79 -30.27
CA ALA A 12 -29.27 14.91 -31.37
C ALA A 12 -29.27 13.46 -30.86
N LEU A 13 -30.30 12.73 -31.29
CA LEU A 13 -30.30 11.26 -31.28
C LEU A 13 -29.38 10.76 -32.39
N THR A 14 -28.53 9.80 -32.10
CA THR A 14 -28.08 8.84 -33.10
C THR A 14 -28.00 7.44 -32.46
N ALA A 15 -28.70 6.56 -33.18
CA ALA A 15 -28.92 5.15 -32.86
C ALA A 15 -27.69 4.27 -33.19
N GLY A 16 -27.54 3.21 -32.41
CA GLY A 16 -27.32 1.84 -32.86
C GLY A 16 -25.93 1.48 -33.39
N MET A 17 -25.33 0.50 -32.72
CA MET A 17 -24.85 -0.73 -33.39
C MET A 17 -24.52 -1.79 -32.32
N LEU A 18 -25.35 -2.83 -32.37
CA LEU A 18 -25.11 -4.13 -31.76
C LEU A 18 -24.01 -4.84 -32.55
N TYR A 19 -22.95 -5.25 -31.91
CA TYR A 19 -22.07 -6.30 -32.40
C TYR A 19 -22.09 -7.46 -31.46
N SER A 20 -22.85 -8.47 -31.89
CA SER A 20 -22.80 -9.84 -31.36
C SER A 20 -21.74 -10.60 -32.16
N CYS A 21 -20.76 -11.18 -31.51
CA CYS A 21 -20.02 -12.29 -32.08
C CYS A 21 -19.78 -13.34 -31.01
N ASN A 22 -20.60 -14.36 -31.15
CA ASN A 22 -20.46 -15.69 -30.56
C ASN A 22 -19.26 -16.38 -31.23
N ASN A 23 -18.35 -16.96 -30.49
CA ASN A 23 -17.57 -18.09 -30.99
C ASN A 23 -17.30 -19.11 -29.88
N ALA A 24 -18.07 -20.19 -29.95
CA ALA A 24 -17.83 -21.42 -29.24
C ALA A 24 -16.80 -22.25 -30.02
N GLY A 25 -15.78 -22.74 -29.36
CA GLY A 25 -14.80 -23.65 -29.90
C GLY A 25 -14.35 -24.62 -28.84
N SER A 26 -15.06 -25.72 -28.74
CA SER A 26 -14.73 -26.92 -27.97
C SER A 26 -13.64 -27.70 -28.71
N GLN A 27 -12.58 -28.14 -28.00
CA GLN A 27 -11.90 -29.39 -28.37
C GLN A 27 -11.32 -30.10 -27.15
N LYS A 28 -11.57 -31.42 -27.20
CA LYS A 28 -11.33 -32.48 -26.25
C LYS A 28 -9.87 -32.95 -26.22
N GLN A 29 -9.47 -33.40 -25.02
CA GLN A 29 -8.82 -34.67 -24.68
C GLN A 29 -7.68 -35.18 -25.61
N ASP A 30 -6.53 -35.46 -24.97
CA ASP A 30 -6.02 -36.84 -24.99
C ASP A 30 -5.06 -37.11 -23.81
N THR A 31 -5.30 -38.26 -23.21
CA THR A 31 -4.55 -38.96 -22.17
C THR A 31 -3.34 -39.67 -22.75
N ALA A 32 -2.19 -39.65 -22.07
CA ALA A 32 -1.26 -40.80 -22.11
C ALA A 32 -0.35 -40.85 -20.84
N SER A 33 -0.45 -41.97 -20.26
CA SER A 33 0.26 -42.66 -19.19
C SER A 33 1.74 -42.91 -19.54
N GLY A 34 2.62 -43.00 -18.51
CA GLY A 34 3.94 -43.62 -18.69
C GLY A 34 4.91 -43.31 -17.55
N THR A 35 4.91 -44.10 -16.52
CA THR A 35 5.90 -45.06 -16.01
C THR A 35 7.09 -44.48 -15.24
N ALA A 36 7.22 -45.05 -14.02
CA ALA A 36 8.27 -44.89 -13.02
C ALA A 36 9.64 -45.54 -13.46
N GLN A 37 10.70 -45.03 -12.87
CA GLN A 37 11.91 -45.78 -12.44
C GLN A 37 12.75 -44.89 -11.55
N GLU A 38 12.89 -45.21 -10.33
CA GLU A 38 13.88 -45.95 -9.50
C GLU A 38 15.29 -45.36 -9.47
N SER A 39 15.64 -45.00 -8.22
CA SER A 39 16.82 -45.20 -7.42
C SER A 39 18.22 -44.92 -8.02
N SER A 40 18.98 -44.07 -7.29
CA SER A 40 20.36 -44.39 -6.92
C SER A 40 20.83 -43.56 -5.72
N SER A 41 21.10 -44.23 -4.64
CA SER A 41 21.85 -43.81 -3.47
C SER A 41 23.31 -43.55 -3.84
N GLY A 42 23.87 -42.46 -3.31
CA GLY A 42 25.31 -42.17 -3.36
C GLY A 42 25.75 -41.48 -2.08
N ASP A 43 26.23 -42.31 -1.12
CA ASP A 43 27.02 -41.90 0.03
C ASP A 43 28.32 -41.27 -0.46
N HIS A 44 28.65 -40.08 -0.04
CA HIS A 44 29.98 -39.55 0.01
C HIS A 44 30.26 -38.87 1.34
N ASP A 45 30.90 -39.65 2.21
CA ASP A 45 31.67 -39.25 3.37
C ASP A 45 32.89 -38.42 2.91
N HIS A 46 33.01 -37.18 3.39
CA HIS A 46 34.29 -36.47 3.38
C HIS A 46 34.50 -35.75 4.72
N THR A 47 35.35 -36.33 5.49
CA THR A 47 36.09 -35.84 6.65
C THR A 47 36.72 -34.45 6.46
N GLY A 48 36.54 -33.61 7.45
CA GLY A 48 37.46 -32.71 8.10
C GLY A 48 38.24 -31.68 7.24
N HIS A 49 37.88 -30.41 7.41
CA HIS A 49 38.86 -29.33 7.39
C HIS A 49 38.49 -28.32 8.47
N ASP A 50 39.33 -28.27 9.52
CA ASP A 50 39.45 -27.21 10.47
C ASP A 50 39.90 -25.93 9.73
N HIS A 51 39.13 -24.86 9.78
CA HIS A 51 39.61 -23.53 9.50
C HIS A 51 39.26 -22.58 10.63
N ALA A 52 40.29 -21.97 11.11
CA ALA A 52 40.45 -21.04 12.20
C ALA A 52 39.44 -19.87 12.20
N ASP A 53 39.10 -19.47 13.41
CA ASP A 53 38.43 -18.25 13.81
C ASP A 53 38.86 -17.02 12.98
N HIS A 54 37.91 -16.44 12.27
CA HIS A 54 37.91 -15.02 11.99
C HIS A 54 36.69 -14.39 12.64
N ASP A 55 36.93 -13.85 13.83
CA ASP A 55 36.05 -12.96 14.55
C ASP A 55 35.81 -11.69 13.68
N HIS A 56 34.76 -11.73 12.87
CA HIS A 56 34.14 -10.55 12.33
C HIS A 56 32.90 -10.28 13.16
N GLY A 57 33.06 -9.35 14.12
CA GLY A 57 31.97 -8.78 14.88
C GLY A 57 30.90 -8.16 13.99
N GLN A 58 30.09 -9.02 13.37
CA GLN A 58 28.81 -8.63 12.80
C GLN A 58 27.86 -8.58 13.99
N THR A 59 27.50 -7.37 14.41
CA THR A 59 26.30 -7.15 15.18
C THR A 59 25.12 -7.57 14.32
N SER A 60 24.80 -8.86 14.33
CA SER A 60 23.56 -9.39 13.81
C SER A 60 22.45 -8.86 14.72
N SER A 61 21.92 -7.69 14.42
CA SER A 61 20.61 -7.28 14.91
C SER A 61 19.62 -8.31 14.39
N THR A 62 19.18 -9.22 15.25
CA THR A 62 18.01 -10.06 15.01
C THR A 62 16.91 -9.12 14.53
N PRO A 63 16.24 -9.35 13.38
CA PRO A 63 15.13 -8.51 12.96
C PRO A 63 14.10 -8.52 14.08
N SER A 64 13.81 -7.37 14.68
CA SER A 64 12.73 -7.29 15.64
C SER A 64 11.45 -7.66 14.89
N SER A 65 10.66 -8.57 15.45
CA SER A 65 9.40 -9.04 14.82
C SER A 65 8.32 -7.95 14.73
N GLY A 66 8.63 -6.71 15.03
CA GLY A 66 7.72 -5.57 15.01
C GLY A 66 8.25 -4.39 14.23
N PRO A 67 7.41 -3.35 14.04
CA PRO A 67 7.79 -2.14 13.31
C PRO A 67 8.98 -1.42 13.94
N ALA A 68 9.71 -0.66 13.13
CA ALA A 68 10.81 0.17 13.58
C ALA A 68 10.36 1.13 14.70
N ALA A 69 10.99 1.02 15.87
CA ALA A 69 10.65 1.85 17.04
C ALA A 69 10.96 3.34 16.83
N ILE A 70 11.95 3.63 16.01
CA ILE A 70 12.31 4.98 15.53
C ILE A 70 12.15 4.97 14.02
N LEU A 71 11.49 5.99 13.48
CA LEU A 71 11.27 6.12 12.05
C LEU A 71 12.61 6.18 11.30
N PRO A 72 12.93 5.18 10.47
CA PRO A 72 14.16 5.17 9.71
C PRO A 72 14.09 6.17 8.54
N ASN A 73 15.21 6.38 7.87
CA ASN A 73 15.20 7.11 6.62
C ASN A 73 14.40 6.35 5.56
N PHE A 74 13.54 7.07 4.85
CA PHE A 74 12.75 6.52 3.77
C PHE A 74 12.80 7.40 2.51
N ALA A 75 12.35 6.83 1.40
CA ALA A 75 12.12 7.56 0.16
C ALA A 75 10.92 6.95 -0.56
N PHE A 76 9.86 7.71 -0.67
CA PHE A 76 8.66 7.36 -1.43
C PHE A 76 8.43 8.41 -2.52
N TYR A 77 7.48 8.19 -3.42
CA TYR A 77 7.25 9.06 -4.57
C TYR A 77 5.78 9.44 -4.65
N GLN A 78 5.49 10.74 -4.75
CA GLN A 78 4.11 11.21 -4.90
C GLN A 78 3.43 10.58 -6.11
N LEU A 79 2.23 10.04 -5.91
CA LEU A 79 1.46 9.34 -6.93
C LEU A 79 1.30 10.12 -8.25
N ARG A 80 1.02 11.43 -8.16
CA ARG A 80 0.70 12.25 -9.34
C ARG A 80 1.90 12.95 -9.96
N SER A 81 2.84 13.39 -9.15
CA SER A 81 3.99 14.19 -9.61
C SER A 81 5.27 13.40 -9.75
N GLY A 82 5.36 12.24 -9.08
CA GLY A 82 6.60 11.47 -8.97
C GLY A 82 7.68 12.15 -8.12
N ILE A 83 7.37 13.26 -7.45
CA ILE A 83 8.32 13.95 -6.57
C ILE A 83 8.67 13.04 -5.39
N ARG A 84 9.96 12.97 -5.09
CA ARG A 84 10.49 12.17 -3.99
C ARG A 84 10.15 12.81 -2.65
N VAL A 85 9.63 12.03 -1.73
CA VAL A 85 9.28 12.39 -0.35
C VAL A 85 10.16 11.61 0.62
N THR A 86 10.75 12.31 1.58
CA THR A 86 11.68 11.76 2.59
C THR A 86 11.32 12.28 3.97
N ASN A 87 12.09 11.88 4.99
CA ASN A 87 11.97 12.41 6.36
C ASN A 87 12.04 13.95 6.43
N GLU A 88 12.72 14.59 5.48
CA GLU A 88 12.86 16.05 5.43
C GLU A 88 11.53 16.77 5.11
N ASN A 89 10.59 16.05 4.48
CA ASN A 89 9.29 16.57 4.11
C ASN A 89 8.23 16.42 5.23
N LEU A 90 8.58 15.78 6.34
CA LEU A 90 7.68 15.60 7.47
C LEU A 90 7.52 16.90 8.26
N ALA A 91 6.28 17.24 8.62
CA ALA A 91 6.04 18.33 9.56
C ALA A 91 6.55 17.93 10.95
N LYS A 92 7.35 18.79 11.55
CA LYS A 92 8.10 18.50 12.80
C LYS A 92 7.27 18.65 14.07
N ASP A 93 6.07 19.17 13.96
CA ASP A 93 5.15 19.51 15.06
C ASP A 93 3.90 18.62 15.13
N LYS A 94 3.81 17.63 14.24
CA LYS A 94 2.62 16.78 14.10
C LYS A 94 2.99 15.30 14.07
N ASN A 95 2.06 14.46 14.49
CA ASN A 95 2.16 13.04 14.25
C ASN A 95 2.16 12.74 12.74
N THR A 96 2.93 11.74 12.36
CA THR A 96 2.97 11.19 11.01
C THR A 96 2.35 9.80 11.02
N ILE A 97 1.32 9.62 10.21
CA ILE A 97 0.61 8.36 10.08
C ILE A 97 0.99 7.73 8.73
N PHE A 98 1.59 6.57 8.76
CA PHE A 98 1.75 5.74 7.58
C PHE A 98 0.64 4.71 7.52
N ILE A 99 -0.06 4.65 6.40
CA ILE A 99 -1.08 3.65 6.09
C ILE A 99 -0.58 2.88 4.88
N LEU A 100 -0.02 1.69 5.11
CA LEU A 100 0.37 0.79 4.03
C LEU A 100 -0.87 0.01 3.59
N PHE A 101 -1.19 0.05 2.29
CA PHE A 101 -2.42 -0.50 1.77
C PHE A 101 -2.27 -1.18 0.41
N ASP A 102 -3.22 -2.04 0.09
CA ASP A 102 -3.41 -2.63 -1.23
C ASP A 102 -4.73 -2.13 -1.84
N PRO A 103 -4.72 -1.60 -3.08
CA PRO A 103 -5.94 -1.11 -3.74
C PRO A 103 -7.04 -2.16 -3.92
N GLY A 104 -6.68 -3.44 -4.00
CA GLY A 104 -7.61 -4.56 -4.12
C GLY A 104 -8.21 -5.02 -2.79
N CYS A 105 -7.69 -4.54 -1.66
CA CYS A 105 -8.12 -4.96 -0.33
C CYS A 105 -9.42 -4.24 0.09
N SER A 106 -10.49 -5.00 0.37
CA SER A 106 -11.79 -4.45 0.79
C SER A 106 -11.73 -3.70 2.12
N HIS A 107 -10.93 -4.16 3.08
CA HIS A 107 -10.73 -3.47 4.36
C HIS A 107 -10.03 -2.11 4.18
N CYS A 108 -9.08 -2.01 3.25
CA CYS A 108 -8.44 -0.75 2.88
C CYS A 108 -9.43 0.24 2.25
N GLN A 109 -10.31 -0.26 1.36
CA GLN A 109 -11.37 0.53 0.74
C GLN A 109 -12.34 1.08 1.79
N HIS A 110 -12.74 0.24 2.74
CA HIS A 110 -13.62 0.64 3.83
C HIS A 110 -12.96 1.66 4.77
N GLU A 111 -11.73 1.40 5.22
CA GLU A 111 -10.99 2.34 6.09
C GLU A 111 -10.81 3.71 5.43
N ALA A 112 -10.43 3.76 4.15
CA ALA A 112 -10.26 5.01 3.43
C ALA A 112 -11.58 5.80 3.31
N ALA A 113 -12.69 5.12 3.02
CA ALA A 113 -14.02 5.73 2.97
C ALA A 113 -14.48 6.27 4.35
N GLU A 114 -14.18 5.54 5.43
CA GLU A 114 -14.49 5.99 6.79
C GLU A 114 -13.61 7.17 7.22
N LEU A 115 -12.32 7.18 6.86
CA LEU A 115 -11.43 8.31 7.11
C LEU A 115 -11.89 9.56 6.33
N GLU A 116 -12.36 9.40 5.08
CA GLU A 116 -12.93 10.50 4.32
C GLU A 116 -14.15 11.15 5.00
N LYS A 117 -15.05 10.35 5.56
CA LYS A 117 -16.21 10.83 6.32
C LYS A 117 -15.80 11.61 7.58
N ASN A 118 -14.63 11.33 8.11
CA ASN A 118 -14.10 11.93 9.33
C ASN A 118 -12.96 12.94 9.07
N ILE A 119 -12.81 13.46 7.86
CA ILE A 119 -11.67 14.26 7.41
C ILE A 119 -11.42 15.50 8.29
N GLU A 120 -12.45 16.09 8.86
CA GLU A 120 -12.34 17.24 9.75
C GLU A 120 -11.57 16.92 11.05
N ARG A 121 -11.63 15.67 11.49
CA ARG A 121 -10.94 15.18 12.70
C ARG A 121 -9.47 14.84 12.45
N LEU A 122 -9.02 14.92 11.21
CA LEU A 122 -7.67 14.49 10.79
C LEU A 122 -6.74 15.67 10.48
N LYS A 123 -7.20 16.93 10.61
CA LYS A 123 -6.47 18.13 10.15
C LYS A 123 -5.15 18.39 10.85
N ASP A 124 -5.01 17.90 12.07
CA ASP A 124 -3.84 18.16 12.92
C ASP A 124 -2.76 17.09 12.82
N ILE A 125 -2.91 16.14 11.92
CA ILE A 125 -1.97 15.03 11.67
C ILE A 125 -1.56 14.99 10.20
N ASN A 126 -0.40 14.39 9.89
CA ASN A 126 0.00 14.11 8.54
C ASN A 126 -0.28 12.64 8.21
N ILE A 127 -0.94 12.39 7.09
CA ILE A 127 -1.29 11.04 6.65
C ILE A 127 -0.57 10.74 5.34
N PHE A 128 0.18 9.67 5.33
CA PHE A 128 0.86 9.14 4.16
C PHE A 128 0.27 7.78 3.81
N TYR A 129 -0.52 7.73 2.76
CA TYR A 129 -0.97 6.48 2.16
C TYR A 129 0.13 5.94 1.27
N ILE A 130 0.59 4.73 1.54
CA ILE A 130 1.74 4.12 0.86
C ILE A 130 1.30 2.82 0.19
N SER A 131 1.62 2.67 -1.08
CA SER A 131 1.38 1.43 -1.82
C SER A 131 2.57 1.07 -2.70
N MET A 132 2.80 -0.23 -2.86
CA MET A 132 3.79 -0.79 -3.79
C MET A 132 3.14 -1.23 -5.11
N ASN A 133 1.84 -0.98 -5.28
CA ASN A 133 1.08 -1.35 -6.45
C ASN A 133 1.24 -0.34 -7.60
N ASP A 134 0.73 -0.72 -8.77
CA ASP A 134 0.70 0.14 -9.95
C ASP A 134 -0.01 1.48 -9.66
N PRO A 135 0.59 2.62 -10.03
CA PRO A 135 0.02 3.95 -9.81
C PRO A 135 -1.41 4.12 -10.33
N ALA A 136 -1.78 3.45 -11.43
CA ALA A 136 -3.13 3.54 -11.98
C ALA A 136 -4.16 2.85 -11.08
N LEU A 137 -3.79 1.73 -10.47
CA LEU A 137 -4.65 1.05 -9.48
C LEU A 137 -4.83 1.90 -8.22
N VAL A 138 -3.74 2.52 -7.74
CA VAL A 138 -3.77 3.42 -6.57
C VAL A 138 -4.62 4.65 -6.85
N LEU A 139 -4.52 5.23 -8.05
CA LEU A 139 -5.36 6.36 -8.46
C LEU A 139 -6.84 5.96 -8.49
N GLY A 140 -7.17 4.83 -9.12
CA GLY A 140 -8.53 4.30 -9.20
C GLY A 140 -9.14 4.01 -7.82
N PHE A 141 -8.33 3.54 -6.87
CA PHE A 141 -8.75 3.34 -5.49
C PHE A 141 -9.26 4.64 -4.86
N PHE A 142 -8.46 5.71 -4.90
CA PHE A 142 -8.89 6.98 -4.30
C PHE A 142 -10.05 7.62 -5.04
N ASP A 143 -10.07 7.57 -6.37
CA ASP A 143 -11.19 8.12 -7.16
C ASP A 143 -12.51 7.40 -6.83
N SER A 144 -12.46 6.12 -6.45
CA SER A 144 -13.64 5.33 -6.13
C SER A 144 -14.07 5.42 -4.66
N PHE A 145 -13.14 5.41 -3.73
CA PHE A 145 -13.44 5.19 -2.31
C PHE A 145 -13.18 6.41 -1.41
N ALA A 146 -12.23 7.29 -1.76
CA ALA A 146 -11.84 8.41 -0.92
C ALA A 146 -11.33 9.63 -1.72
N PRO A 147 -12.13 10.16 -2.68
CA PRO A 147 -11.67 11.23 -3.58
C PRO A 147 -11.41 12.57 -2.90
N LYS A 148 -12.04 12.86 -1.76
CA LYS A 148 -11.80 14.07 -0.99
C LYS A 148 -10.60 13.93 -0.08
N LEU A 149 -10.42 12.74 0.51
CA LEU A 149 -9.31 12.43 1.39
C LEU A 149 -7.97 12.62 0.65
N SER A 150 -7.85 12.07 -0.56
CA SER A 150 -6.64 12.19 -1.38
C SER A 150 -6.29 13.60 -1.85
N LYS A 151 -7.22 14.57 -1.68
CA LYS A 151 -7.04 15.98 -2.02
C LYS A 151 -6.84 16.88 -0.79
N SER A 152 -6.89 16.30 0.39
CA SER A 152 -6.67 17.02 1.64
C SER A 152 -5.20 17.43 1.77
N SER A 153 -4.94 18.66 2.23
CA SER A 153 -3.60 19.23 2.28
C SER A 153 -2.63 18.54 3.25
N ASN A 154 -3.17 17.72 4.16
CA ASN A 154 -2.42 16.95 5.13
C ASN A 154 -2.37 15.45 4.81
N VAL A 155 -2.80 15.07 3.59
CA VAL A 155 -2.78 13.69 3.10
C VAL A 155 -1.92 13.61 1.84
N GLU A 156 -0.95 12.74 1.85
CA GLU A 156 -0.12 12.42 0.69
C GLU A 156 -0.33 10.97 0.27
N VAL A 157 -0.49 10.74 -1.03
CA VAL A 157 -0.56 9.40 -1.60
C VAL A 157 0.75 9.11 -2.31
N LEU A 158 1.43 8.07 -1.85
CA LEU A 158 2.82 7.77 -2.19
C LEU A 158 2.95 6.36 -2.79
N ILE A 159 3.86 6.24 -3.73
CA ILE A 159 4.29 4.96 -4.30
C ILE A 159 5.65 4.60 -3.73
N ASP A 160 5.75 3.42 -3.14
CA ASP A 160 7.00 2.81 -2.70
C ASP A 160 7.51 1.83 -3.77
N LYS A 161 8.10 2.37 -4.83
CA LYS A 161 8.62 1.57 -5.95
C LYS A 161 9.88 0.78 -5.60
N ASP A 162 10.59 1.21 -4.56
CA ASP A 162 11.87 0.63 -4.15
C ASP A 162 11.71 -0.35 -2.97
N GLN A 163 10.46 -0.61 -2.54
CA GLN A 163 10.11 -1.47 -1.41
C GLN A 163 10.80 -1.05 -0.09
N THR A 164 11.06 0.23 0.07
CA THR A 164 11.73 0.80 1.23
C THR A 164 10.96 0.53 2.52
N PHE A 165 9.63 0.52 2.45
CA PHE A 165 8.78 0.31 3.62
C PHE A 165 9.03 -1.07 4.25
N ILE A 166 8.91 -2.12 3.46
CA ILE A 166 9.08 -3.50 3.95
C ILE A 166 10.53 -3.84 4.28
N GLN A 167 11.49 -3.15 3.70
CA GLN A 167 12.91 -3.35 3.99
C GLN A 167 13.37 -2.65 5.28
N SER A 168 12.74 -1.51 5.63
CA SER A 168 13.29 -0.63 6.67
C SER A 168 12.32 -0.34 7.82
N ILE A 169 11.01 -0.41 7.58
CA ILE A 169 10.01 -0.05 8.59
C ILE A 169 9.35 -1.32 9.17
N HIS A 170 8.65 -2.09 8.33
CA HIS A 170 7.97 -3.31 8.75
C HIS A 170 7.44 -4.11 7.56
N VAL A 171 7.40 -5.44 7.71
CA VAL A 171 6.67 -6.33 6.81
C VAL A 171 5.35 -6.71 7.49
N PRO A 172 4.22 -6.09 7.11
CA PRO A 172 2.94 -6.40 7.74
C PRO A 172 2.39 -7.74 7.29
N SER A 173 1.59 -8.37 8.14
CA SER A 173 0.87 -9.61 7.85
C SER A 173 -0.51 -9.37 7.23
N GLN A 174 -1.06 -8.17 7.41
CA GLN A 174 -2.39 -7.80 6.93
C GLN A 174 -2.45 -6.34 6.48
N PHE A 175 -3.42 -6.04 5.59
CA PHE A 175 -3.75 -4.68 5.17
C PHE A 175 -5.18 -4.30 5.64
N PRO A 176 -5.43 -3.00 5.88
CA PRO A 176 -4.47 -1.91 5.97
C PRO A 176 -3.52 -2.09 7.16
N ALA A 177 -2.30 -1.58 7.06
CA ALA A 177 -1.37 -1.57 8.18
C ALA A 177 -1.03 -0.13 8.55
N ASN A 178 -1.32 0.24 9.79
CA ASN A 178 -1.28 1.60 10.29
C ASN A 178 -0.14 1.79 11.28
N TYR A 179 0.64 2.87 11.10
CA TYR A 179 1.81 3.19 11.91
C TYR A 179 1.75 4.66 12.33
N VAL A 180 1.73 4.91 13.61
CA VAL A 180 1.69 6.26 14.17
C VAL A 180 3.05 6.61 14.73
N TYR A 181 3.75 7.51 14.08
CA TYR A 181 4.98 8.09 14.60
C TYR A 181 4.72 9.48 15.14
N GLY A 182 5.21 9.75 16.35
CA GLY A 182 5.13 11.09 16.95
C GLY A 182 6.05 12.09 16.23
N ALA A 183 5.91 13.36 16.53
CA ALA A 183 6.79 14.43 16.06
C ALA A 183 8.27 14.19 16.44
N ASP A 184 8.53 13.37 17.48
CA ASP A 184 9.85 12.93 17.91
C ASP A 184 10.40 11.74 17.08
N GLY A 185 9.68 11.30 16.07
CA GLY A 185 10.02 10.15 15.23
C GLY A 185 9.87 8.79 15.90
N LYS A 186 9.31 8.72 17.13
CA LYS A 186 9.10 7.45 17.83
C LYS A 186 7.75 6.84 17.50
N LEU A 187 7.71 5.52 17.36
CA LEU A 187 6.47 4.78 17.17
C LEU A 187 5.60 4.91 18.43
N LYS A 188 4.38 5.40 18.25
CA LYS A 188 3.36 5.58 19.33
C LYS A 188 2.30 4.51 19.29
N ALA A 189 1.91 4.04 18.08
CA ALA A 189 0.94 2.98 17.88
C ALA A 189 1.17 2.27 16.56
N HIS A 190 0.73 1.02 16.49
CA HIS A 190 0.72 0.20 15.28
C HIS A 190 -0.42 -0.82 15.39
N TRP A 191 -1.07 -1.09 14.26
CA TRP A 191 -1.99 -2.21 14.12
C TRP A 191 -2.12 -2.60 12.64
N GLU A 192 -2.54 -3.82 12.44
CA GLU A 192 -2.79 -4.40 11.12
C GLU A 192 -4.24 -4.86 11.02
N GLY A 193 -4.78 -4.80 9.82
CA GLY A 193 -6.20 -5.03 9.56
C GLY A 193 -7.08 -3.85 9.98
N GLU A 194 -8.37 -4.00 9.68
CA GLU A 194 -9.37 -2.98 9.95
C GLU A 194 -9.60 -2.78 11.46
N LYS A 195 -9.78 -1.52 11.85
CA LYS A 195 -10.10 -1.11 13.21
C LYS A 195 -11.34 -0.19 13.19
N ASN A 196 -12.12 -0.19 14.28
CA ASN A 196 -13.19 0.80 14.42
C ASN A 196 -12.63 2.20 14.20
N ILE A 197 -13.30 3.01 13.36
CA ILE A 197 -12.79 4.31 12.92
C ILE A 197 -12.55 5.29 14.07
N ASN A 198 -13.37 5.29 15.10
CA ASN A 198 -13.17 6.18 16.25
C ASN A 198 -11.95 5.75 17.08
N GLU A 199 -11.69 4.45 17.17
CA GLU A 199 -10.49 3.92 17.83
C GLU A 199 -9.24 4.25 17.01
N ALA A 200 -9.29 4.07 15.66
CA ALA A 200 -8.20 4.40 14.77
C ALA A 200 -7.82 5.88 14.89
N ILE A 201 -8.80 6.80 14.79
CA ILE A 201 -8.58 8.23 14.93
C ILE A 201 -8.01 8.57 16.33
N ALA A 202 -8.50 7.93 17.39
CA ALA A 202 -7.95 8.15 18.73
C ALA A 202 -6.48 7.70 18.84
N GLN A 203 -6.07 6.65 18.11
CA GLN A 203 -4.66 6.24 18.03
C GLN A 203 -3.81 7.25 17.24
N PHE A 204 -4.35 7.84 16.17
CA PHE A 204 -3.64 8.83 15.35
C PHE A 204 -3.24 10.08 16.13
N HIS A 205 -3.94 10.39 17.21
CA HIS A 205 -3.68 11.55 18.07
C HIS A 205 -2.86 11.24 19.35
N LYS A 206 -2.28 10.04 19.49
CA LYS A 206 -1.35 9.70 20.59
C LYS A 206 -0.02 10.43 20.42
#